data_e65d42db95e797bbb2a63c0d2302067e
#
_entry.id   e65d42db95e797bbb2a63c0d2302067e
#
_cell.length_a   1.000
_cell.length_b   1.000
_cell.length_c   1.000
_cell.angle_alpha   90.00
_cell.angle_beta   90.00
_cell.angle_gamma   90.00
#
_symmetry.space_group_name_H-M   'P 1'
#
loop_
_entity.id
_entity.type
_entity.pdbx_description
1 polymer ?
#
loop_
_entity_poly.entity_id
_entity_poly.type
_entity_poly.pdbx_seq_one_letter_code
_entity_poly.pdbx_strand_id
1 'polypeptide(L)'
;SFGLAVLAGIYLIVVAGWLLLVIGIASIVAGVLYTGGPRPYGYEGLGEAFVFLFFGVVAVAGSYFAQTRHLDWEAFALSVPVGLLAAAILIVNNVRDIDSDRRAGKRTLAVRLGRERTRVMFAATIALAFVLALATWVLGPLHAWVALPWLSLPLAVTLVRLVLTHTDGPSLNGALARSGQLQLVFCLLLSAGLLLSR
;
A
#
# COMPACT_ATOMS: atom_id res chain seq x y z
N SER A 1 -4.79 -22.71 4.80
CA SER A 1 -4.16 -21.36 4.89
C SER A 1 -4.70 -20.53 6.07
N PHE A 2 -6.04 -20.37 6.21
CA PHE A 2 -6.61 -19.57 7.32
C PHE A 2 -6.27 -20.11 8.71
N GLY A 3 -6.26 -21.43 8.91
CA GLY A 3 -5.90 -22.03 10.20
C GLY A 3 -4.49 -21.68 10.67
N LEU A 4 -3.50 -21.69 9.76
CA LEU A 4 -2.13 -21.28 10.06
C LEU A 4 -2.04 -19.79 10.39
N ALA A 5 -2.80 -18.94 9.68
CA ALA A 5 -2.85 -17.50 9.96
C ALA A 5 -3.45 -17.21 11.35
N VAL A 6 -4.50 -17.95 11.75
CA VAL A 6 -5.09 -17.84 13.09
C VAL A 6 -4.09 -18.28 14.16
N LEU A 7 -3.40 -19.41 13.97
CA LEU A 7 -2.38 -19.89 14.93
C LEU A 7 -1.23 -18.90 15.09
N ALA A 8 -0.71 -18.35 13.97
CA ALA A 8 0.31 -17.31 14.01
C ALA A 8 -0.22 -16.04 14.70
N GLY A 9 -1.47 -15.66 14.44
CA GLY A 9 -2.13 -14.53 15.11
C GLY A 9 -2.25 -14.72 16.61
N ILE A 10 -2.65 -15.91 17.07
CA ILE A 10 -2.72 -16.25 18.51
C ILE A 10 -1.33 -16.14 19.14
N TYR A 11 -0.30 -16.70 18.50
CA TYR A 11 1.07 -16.57 18.98
C TYR A 11 1.48 -15.10 19.15
N LEU A 12 1.22 -14.26 18.16
CA LEU A 12 1.53 -12.84 18.21
C LEU A 12 0.76 -12.10 19.32
N ILE A 13 -0.50 -12.46 19.56
CA ILE A 13 -1.31 -11.89 20.65
C ILE A 13 -0.70 -12.24 22.01
N VAL A 14 -0.31 -13.50 22.21
CA VAL A 14 0.32 -13.96 23.47
C VAL A 14 1.65 -13.24 23.69
N VAL A 15 2.46 -13.13 22.64
CA VAL A 15 3.79 -12.49 22.70
C VAL A 15 3.68 -10.97 22.74
N ALA A 16 2.85 -10.31 21.95
CA ALA A 16 2.83 -8.86 21.78
C ALA A 16 1.63 -8.14 22.43
N GLY A 17 0.66 -8.87 22.96
CA GLY A 17 -0.43 -8.32 23.78
C GLY A 17 -1.74 -8.10 23.01
N TRP A 18 -2.77 -7.71 23.76
CA TRP A 18 -4.16 -7.64 23.31
C TRP A 18 -4.42 -6.65 22.17
N LEU A 19 -3.54 -5.65 21.97
CA LEU A 19 -3.67 -4.69 20.87
C LEU A 19 -3.65 -5.39 19.51
N LEU A 20 -2.82 -6.44 19.36
CA LEU A 20 -2.78 -7.23 18.12
C LEU A 20 -4.05 -8.05 17.90
N LEU A 21 -4.77 -8.42 18.97
CA LEU A 21 -6.10 -9.04 18.83
C LEU A 21 -7.09 -8.06 18.20
N VAL A 22 -7.14 -6.82 18.69
CA VAL A 22 -8.02 -5.77 18.12
C VAL A 22 -7.68 -5.50 16.66
N ILE A 23 -6.39 -5.34 16.36
CA ILE A 23 -5.91 -5.12 14.98
C ILE A 23 -6.29 -6.32 14.09
N GLY A 24 -6.09 -7.54 14.57
CA GLY A 24 -6.43 -8.77 13.83
C GLY A 24 -7.92 -8.90 13.55
N ILE A 25 -8.78 -8.66 14.53
CA ILE A 25 -10.24 -8.65 14.36
C ILE A 25 -10.66 -7.57 13.37
N ALA A 26 -10.16 -6.34 13.53
CA ALA A 26 -10.45 -5.23 12.62
C ALA A 26 -10.02 -5.55 11.17
N SER A 27 -8.85 -6.18 11.00
CA SER A 27 -8.34 -6.58 9.68
C SER A 27 -9.20 -7.67 9.03
N ILE A 28 -9.65 -8.67 9.80
CA ILE A 28 -10.54 -9.73 9.31
C ILE A 28 -11.90 -9.13 8.91
N VAL A 29 -12.48 -8.30 9.77
CA VAL A 29 -13.76 -7.62 9.49
C VAL A 29 -13.64 -6.75 8.25
N ALA A 30 -12.59 -5.96 8.13
CA ALA A 30 -12.32 -5.15 6.94
C ALA A 30 -12.17 -6.02 5.69
N GLY A 31 -11.44 -7.13 5.76
CA GLY A 31 -11.28 -8.07 4.64
C GLY A 31 -12.60 -8.68 4.18
N VAL A 32 -13.46 -9.09 5.13
CA VAL A 32 -14.79 -9.64 4.83
C VAL A 32 -15.70 -8.56 4.19
N LEU A 33 -15.71 -7.36 4.74
CA LEU A 33 -16.56 -6.26 4.25
C LEU A 33 -16.03 -5.61 2.97
N TYR A 34 -14.81 -5.94 2.54
CA TYR A 34 -14.23 -5.43 1.29
C TYR A 34 -15.06 -5.84 0.06
N THR A 35 -15.41 -7.13 -0.03
CA THR A 35 -16.21 -7.70 -1.13
C THR A 35 -17.53 -8.31 -0.68
N GLY A 36 -17.71 -8.50 0.62
CA GLY A 36 -18.88 -9.13 1.24
C GLY A 36 -19.85 -8.14 1.89
N GLY A 37 -21.02 -8.65 2.28
CA GLY A 37 -22.05 -7.85 2.92
C GLY A 37 -22.96 -7.07 1.94
N PRO A 38 -23.95 -6.33 2.47
CA PRO A 38 -24.98 -5.65 1.63
C PRO A 38 -24.42 -4.44 0.87
N ARG A 39 -23.28 -3.87 1.32
CA ARG A 39 -22.59 -2.73 0.68
C ARG A 39 -21.08 -2.90 0.82
N PRO A 40 -20.44 -3.71 -0.04
CA PRO A 40 -18.99 -3.90 0.01
C PRO A 40 -18.28 -2.58 -0.24
N TYR A 41 -17.44 -2.14 0.71
CA TYR A 41 -16.80 -0.83 0.59
C TYR A 41 -15.77 -0.75 -0.54
N GLY A 42 -15.22 -1.88 -0.98
CA GLY A 42 -14.38 -1.95 -2.17
C GLY A 42 -15.10 -1.53 -3.45
N TYR A 43 -16.44 -1.71 -3.49
CA TYR A 43 -17.28 -1.29 -4.62
C TYR A 43 -17.79 0.15 -4.48
N GLU A 44 -17.62 0.77 -3.32
CA GLU A 44 -18.06 2.14 -3.02
C GLU A 44 -16.92 3.18 -3.11
N GLY A 45 -15.78 2.81 -3.70
CA GLY A 45 -14.66 3.73 -3.93
C GLY A 45 -13.81 4.03 -2.69
N LEU A 46 -13.86 3.17 -1.68
CA LEU A 46 -13.04 3.28 -0.47
C LEU A 46 -11.85 2.31 -0.49
N GLY A 47 -11.71 1.50 -1.54
CA GLY A 47 -10.70 0.45 -1.63
C GLY A 47 -9.27 0.97 -1.44
N GLU A 48 -8.92 2.06 -2.10
CA GLU A 48 -7.58 2.66 -2.05
C GLU A 48 -7.23 3.16 -0.64
N ALA A 49 -8.18 3.77 0.06
CA ALA A 49 -7.99 4.23 1.43
C ALA A 49 -7.78 3.06 2.41
N PHE A 50 -8.55 1.99 2.26
CA PHE A 50 -8.40 0.80 3.08
C PHE A 50 -7.11 0.02 2.78
N VAL A 51 -6.70 -0.07 1.51
CA VAL A 51 -5.40 -0.66 1.15
C VAL A 51 -4.26 0.16 1.74
N PHE A 52 -4.30 1.48 1.62
CA PHE A 52 -3.33 2.37 2.27
C PHE A 52 -3.25 2.11 3.78
N LEU A 53 -4.39 2.07 4.46
CA LEU A 53 -4.46 1.88 5.90
C LEU A 53 -3.94 0.49 6.33
N PHE A 54 -4.47 -0.58 5.74
CA PHE A 54 -4.17 -1.94 6.21
C PHE A 54 -2.84 -2.48 5.71
N PHE A 55 -2.46 -2.23 4.44
CA PHE A 55 -1.19 -2.70 3.87
C PHE A 55 -0.04 -1.71 4.06
N GLY A 56 -0.33 -0.47 4.45
CA GLY A 56 0.65 0.53 4.87
C GLY A 56 0.71 0.63 6.39
N VAL A 57 -0.16 1.45 6.95
CA VAL A 57 -0.06 1.85 8.36
C VAL A 57 -0.16 0.65 9.31
N VAL A 58 -1.21 -0.17 9.18
CA VAL A 58 -1.42 -1.31 10.08
C VAL A 58 -0.33 -2.37 9.91
N ALA A 59 0.03 -2.71 8.66
CA ALA A 59 1.04 -3.74 8.41
C ALA A 59 2.42 -3.30 8.90
N VAL A 60 2.86 -2.09 8.61
CA VAL A 60 4.21 -1.62 8.97
C VAL A 60 4.29 -1.29 10.46
N ALA A 61 3.43 -0.39 10.97
CA ALA A 61 3.46 0.00 12.37
C ALA A 61 3.03 -1.15 13.30
N GLY A 62 2.10 -1.99 12.88
CA GLY A 62 1.71 -3.19 13.63
C GLY A 62 2.82 -4.23 13.71
N SER A 63 3.59 -4.45 12.63
CA SER A 63 4.75 -5.34 12.64
C SER A 63 5.88 -4.79 13.52
N TYR A 64 6.10 -3.49 13.48
CA TYR A 64 7.04 -2.81 14.37
C TYR A 64 6.65 -2.99 15.83
N PHE A 65 5.39 -2.70 16.18
CA PHE A 65 4.86 -2.90 17.53
C PHE A 65 4.96 -4.36 18.00
N ALA A 66 4.68 -5.31 17.12
CA ALA A 66 4.76 -6.74 17.48
C ALA A 66 6.17 -7.16 17.92
N GLN A 67 7.21 -6.50 17.41
CA GLN A 67 8.60 -6.80 17.72
C GLN A 67 9.17 -5.96 18.87
N THR A 68 8.81 -4.68 18.94
CA THR A 68 9.41 -3.72 19.89
C THR A 68 8.54 -3.43 21.12
N ARG A 69 7.24 -3.70 21.05
CA ARG A 69 6.21 -3.32 22.04
C ARG A 69 6.05 -1.80 22.20
N HIS A 70 6.63 -1.03 21.32
CA HIS A 70 6.52 0.42 21.24
C HIS A 70 5.97 0.84 19.89
N LEU A 71 5.38 2.05 19.82
CA LEU A 71 4.95 2.68 18.58
C LEU A 71 5.71 3.99 18.48
N ASP A 72 6.76 4.00 17.66
CA ASP A 72 7.57 5.17 17.44
C ASP A 72 7.05 5.94 16.22
N TRP A 73 7.26 7.25 16.24
CA TRP A 73 6.81 8.13 15.16
C TRP A 73 7.40 7.73 13.80
N GLU A 74 8.65 7.26 13.80
CA GLU A 74 9.36 6.82 12.60
C GLU A 74 8.65 5.63 11.92
N ALA A 75 8.11 4.69 12.71
CA ALA A 75 7.36 3.57 12.16
C ALA A 75 6.09 4.04 11.44
N PHE A 76 5.37 5.03 12.00
CA PHE A 76 4.23 5.64 11.32
C PHE A 76 4.66 6.43 10.08
N ALA A 77 5.69 7.27 10.19
CA ALA A 77 6.16 8.08 9.08
C ALA A 77 6.59 7.23 7.88
N LEU A 78 7.31 6.11 8.12
CA LEU A 78 7.75 5.18 7.08
C LEU A 78 6.61 4.28 6.56
N SER A 79 5.54 4.06 7.34
CA SER A 79 4.38 3.31 6.88
C SER A 79 3.62 4.02 5.76
N VAL A 80 3.66 5.36 5.73
CA VAL A 80 2.92 6.17 4.76
C VAL A 80 3.40 5.94 3.32
N PRO A 81 4.70 6.08 2.98
CA PRO A 81 5.17 5.79 1.62
C PRO A 81 4.93 4.34 1.20
N VAL A 82 5.07 3.36 2.12
CA VAL A 82 4.77 1.96 1.84
C VAL A 82 3.28 1.77 1.53
N GLY A 83 2.39 2.39 2.31
CA GLY A 83 0.95 2.34 2.09
C GLY A 83 0.51 3.00 0.78
N LEU A 84 1.14 4.11 0.40
CA LEU A 84 0.88 4.77 -0.88
C LEU A 84 1.26 3.86 -2.07
N LEU A 85 2.39 3.16 -2.00
CA LEU A 85 2.77 2.21 -3.04
C LEU A 85 1.80 1.02 -3.11
N ALA A 86 1.34 0.52 -1.97
CA ALA A 86 0.30 -0.52 -1.93
C ALA A 86 -1.03 -0.02 -2.54
N ALA A 87 -1.45 1.19 -2.21
CA ALA A 87 -2.64 1.80 -2.81
C ALA A 87 -2.47 2.00 -4.33
N ALA A 88 -1.27 2.37 -4.80
CA ALA A 88 -0.98 2.50 -6.23
C ALA A 88 -1.20 1.19 -7.00
N ILE A 89 -0.92 0.02 -6.41
CA ILE A 89 -1.23 -1.29 -7.02
C ILE A 89 -2.73 -1.42 -7.25
N LEU A 90 -3.57 -1.04 -6.28
CA LEU A 90 -5.02 -1.08 -6.44
C LEU A 90 -5.50 -0.04 -7.46
N ILE A 91 -4.91 1.16 -7.47
CA ILE A 91 -5.28 2.20 -8.44
C ILE A 91 -5.07 1.70 -9.88
N VAL A 92 -3.92 1.11 -10.21
CA VAL A 92 -3.68 0.59 -11.57
C VAL A 92 -4.59 -0.59 -11.91
N ASN A 93 -4.89 -1.46 -10.93
CA ASN A 93 -5.89 -2.52 -11.10
C ASN A 93 -7.26 -1.92 -11.47
N ASN A 94 -7.71 -0.92 -10.73
CA ASN A 94 -8.99 -0.27 -10.97
C ASN A 94 -9.01 0.54 -12.29
N VAL A 95 -7.88 1.13 -12.73
CA VAL A 95 -7.75 1.75 -14.06
C VAL A 95 -7.92 0.71 -15.18
N ARG A 96 -7.35 -0.48 -15.01
CA ARG A 96 -7.51 -1.58 -15.97
C ARG A 96 -8.97 -2.02 -16.06
N ASP A 97 -9.63 -2.15 -14.93
CA ASP A 97 -10.95 -2.79 -14.80
C ASP A 97 -12.13 -1.81 -14.90
N ILE A 98 -11.90 -0.52 -15.18
CA ILE A 98 -12.90 0.55 -15.12
C ILE A 98 -14.17 0.25 -15.92
N ASP A 99 -14.04 -0.34 -17.10
CA ASP A 99 -15.19 -0.62 -17.99
C ASP A 99 -15.95 -1.87 -17.55
N SER A 100 -15.26 -2.89 -17.03
CA SER A 100 -15.90 -4.09 -16.47
C SER A 100 -16.59 -3.79 -15.13
N ASP A 101 -15.96 -3.00 -14.28
CA ASP A 101 -16.53 -2.59 -12.99
C ASP A 101 -17.80 -1.74 -13.19
N ARG A 102 -17.77 -0.81 -14.16
CA ARG A 102 -18.95 -0.01 -14.51
C ARG A 102 -20.12 -0.90 -14.98
N ARG A 103 -19.84 -1.90 -15.84
CA ARG A 103 -20.87 -2.85 -16.28
C ARG A 103 -21.40 -3.73 -15.15
N ALA A 104 -20.55 -4.05 -14.18
CA ALA A 104 -20.94 -4.81 -12.99
C ALA A 104 -21.64 -3.96 -11.91
N GLY A 105 -21.91 -2.69 -12.17
CA GLY A 105 -22.56 -1.78 -11.23
C GLY A 105 -21.70 -1.32 -10.05
N LYS A 106 -20.39 -1.62 -10.06
CA LYS A 106 -19.46 -1.15 -9.04
C LYS A 106 -19.18 0.34 -9.21
N ARG A 107 -19.01 1.04 -8.11
CA ARG A 107 -18.74 2.46 -8.05
C ARG A 107 -17.34 2.73 -7.46
N THR A 108 -16.33 1.98 -7.93
CA THR A 108 -14.94 2.16 -7.53
C THR A 108 -14.49 3.61 -7.76
N LEU A 109 -13.44 4.04 -7.08
CA LEU A 109 -12.94 5.41 -7.25
C LEU A 109 -12.57 5.69 -8.71
N ALA A 110 -12.01 4.71 -9.43
CA ALA A 110 -11.71 4.80 -10.85
C ALA A 110 -12.96 4.99 -11.73
N VAL A 111 -14.06 4.29 -11.42
CA VAL A 111 -15.35 4.46 -12.12
C VAL A 111 -15.93 5.86 -11.88
N ARG A 112 -15.79 6.40 -10.66
CA ARG A 112 -16.27 7.75 -10.29
C ARG A 112 -15.47 8.87 -10.93
N LEU A 113 -14.13 8.77 -10.91
CA LEU A 113 -13.22 9.81 -11.42
C LEU A 113 -13.04 9.75 -12.94
N GLY A 114 -13.22 8.57 -13.52
CA GLY A 114 -12.87 8.30 -14.90
C GLY A 114 -11.38 8.02 -15.10
N ARG A 115 -11.06 7.45 -16.26
CA ARG A 115 -9.72 6.93 -16.59
C ARG A 115 -8.61 7.97 -16.45
N GLU A 116 -8.80 9.14 -17.04
CA GLU A 116 -7.79 10.19 -17.06
C GLU A 116 -7.39 10.66 -15.65
N ARG A 117 -8.37 11.02 -14.83
CA ARG A 117 -8.11 11.50 -13.46
C ARG A 117 -7.50 10.41 -12.58
N THR A 118 -7.92 9.17 -12.77
CA THR A 118 -7.38 8.03 -11.99
C THR A 118 -5.92 7.77 -12.33
N ARG A 119 -5.51 7.96 -13.59
CA ARG A 119 -4.11 7.85 -14.02
C ARG A 119 -3.25 8.97 -13.42
N VAL A 120 -3.77 10.21 -13.40
CA VAL A 120 -3.09 11.33 -12.72
C VAL A 120 -2.98 11.05 -11.23
N MET A 121 -4.03 10.52 -10.60
CA MET A 121 -4.01 10.10 -9.19
C MET A 121 -2.94 9.03 -8.96
N PHE A 122 -2.81 8.02 -9.84
CA PHE A 122 -1.75 7.03 -9.77
C PHE A 122 -0.35 7.68 -9.76
N ALA A 123 -0.09 8.55 -10.72
CA ALA A 123 1.19 9.27 -10.83
C ALA A 123 1.47 10.12 -9.58
N ALA A 124 0.46 10.83 -9.08
CA ALA A 124 0.57 11.65 -7.87
C ALA A 124 0.83 10.79 -6.63
N THR A 125 0.19 9.62 -6.51
CA THR A 125 0.38 8.68 -5.40
C THR A 125 1.81 8.14 -5.37
N ILE A 126 2.37 7.74 -6.53
CA ILE A 126 3.76 7.31 -6.64
C ILE A 126 4.70 8.46 -6.26
N ALA A 127 4.52 9.66 -6.83
CA ALA A 127 5.36 10.81 -6.53
C ALA A 127 5.33 11.16 -5.03
N LEU A 128 4.14 11.16 -4.42
CA LEU A 128 3.96 11.44 -3.00
C LEU A 128 4.69 10.42 -2.12
N ALA A 129 4.69 9.13 -2.49
CA ALA A 129 5.41 8.10 -1.76
C ALA A 129 6.93 8.41 -1.70
N PHE A 130 7.53 8.81 -2.83
CA PHE A 130 8.94 9.18 -2.88
C PHE A 130 9.25 10.47 -2.11
N VAL A 131 8.39 11.50 -2.24
CA VAL A 131 8.55 12.76 -1.51
C VAL A 131 8.46 12.54 -0.01
N LEU A 132 7.48 11.76 0.47
CA LEU A 132 7.33 11.51 1.91
C LEU A 132 8.44 10.61 2.46
N ALA A 133 8.95 9.64 1.69
CA ALA A 133 10.13 8.89 2.09
C ALA A 133 11.37 9.80 2.24
N LEU A 134 11.54 10.79 1.37
CA LEU A 134 12.62 11.77 1.51
C LEU A 134 12.37 12.70 2.71
N ALA A 135 11.13 13.13 2.91
CA ALA A 135 10.76 14.01 4.02
C ALA A 135 11.06 13.37 5.39
N THR A 136 10.93 12.06 5.54
CA THR A 136 11.26 11.36 6.80
C THR A 136 12.77 11.47 7.15
N TRP A 137 13.63 11.57 6.14
CA TRP A 137 15.05 11.83 6.35
C TRP A 137 15.33 13.31 6.64
N VAL A 138 14.80 14.21 5.81
CA VAL A 138 15.14 15.66 5.88
C VAL A 138 14.56 16.32 7.14
N LEU A 139 13.38 15.88 7.58
CA LEU A 139 12.63 16.48 8.70
C LEU A 139 12.68 15.65 9.99
N GLY A 140 13.19 14.42 9.91
CA GLY A 140 13.25 13.49 11.04
C GLY A 140 14.66 13.21 11.52
N PRO A 141 14.81 12.44 12.59
CA PRO A 141 16.11 12.06 13.15
C PRO A 141 16.82 10.93 12.38
N LEU A 142 16.22 10.46 11.27
CA LEU A 142 16.71 9.32 10.53
C LEU A 142 17.96 9.66 9.70
N HIS A 143 18.85 8.70 9.56
CA HIS A 143 20.08 8.83 8.76
C HIS A 143 19.81 8.92 7.25
N ALA A 144 20.74 9.52 6.50
CA ALA A 144 20.66 9.67 5.03
C ALA A 144 20.44 8.35 4.26
N TRP A 145 20.82 7.22 4.84
CA TRP A 145 20.59 5.89 4.25
C TRP A 145 19.12 5.56 4.01
N VAL A 146 18.18 6.22 4.71
CA VAL A 146 16.72 6.08 4.47
C VAL A 146 16.31 6.65 3.10
N ALA A 147 17.19 7.39 2.44
CA ALA A 147 16.97 7.85 1.06
C ALA A 147 17.27 6.78 -0.01
N LEU A 148 17.85 5.60 0.34
CA LEU A 148 18.14 4.52 -0.61
C LEU A 148 16.96 4.15 -1.53
N PRO A 149 15.66 4.15 -1.11
CA PRO A 149 14.53 3.91 -1.98
C PRO A 149 14.50 4.77 -3.25
N TRP A 150 15.13 5.94 -3.25
CA TRP A 150 15.23 6.80 -4.44
C TRP A 150 16.01 6.16 -5.59
N LEU A 151 16.83 5.15 -5.34
CA LEU A 151 17.44 4.34 -6.40
C LEU A 151 16.42 3.56 -7.24
N SER A 152 15.20 3.37 -6.74
CA SER A 152 14.10 2.77 -7.50
C SER A 152 13.33 3.78 -8.36
N LEU A 153 13.68 5.06 -8.33
CA LEU A 153 13.00 6.12 -9.10
C LEU A 153 12.91 5.84 -10.62
N PRO A 154 13.94 5.28 -11.29
CA PRO A 154 13.82 4.92 -12.71
C PRO A 154 12.70 3.92 -12.99
N LEU A 155 12.48 2.94 -12.08
CA LEU A 155 11.37 1.99 -12.17
C LEU A 155 10.03 2.73 -12.03
N ALA A 156 9.92 3.66 -11.09
CA ALA A 156 8.72 4.45 -10.87
C ALA A 156 8.39 5.32 -12.09
N VAL A 157 9.38 5.99 -12.68
CA VAL A 157 9.19 6.84 -13.87
C VAL A 157 8.71 6.03 -15.08
N THR A 158 9.33 4.87 -15.33
CA THR A 158 8.92 4.00 -16.45
C THR A 158 7.52 3.44 -16.23
N LEU A 159 7.17 3.06 -15.01
CA LEU A 159 5.86 2.59 -14.63
C LEU A 159 4.77 3.67 -14.79
N VAL A 160 5.03 4.88 -14.29
CA VAL A 160 4.10 6.01 -14.41
C VAL A 160 3.86 6.34 -15.89
N ARG A 161 4.90 6.40 -16.71
CA ARG A 161 4.77 6.61 -18.16
C ARG A 161 3.90 5.53 -18.81
N LEU A 162 4.11 4.26 -18.47
CA LEU A 162 3.31 3.14 -18.98
C LEU A 162 1.82 3.33 -18.66
N VAL A 163 1.47 3.63 -17.41
CA VAL A 163 0.08 3.84 -16.98
C VAL A 163 -0.53 5.10 -17.63
N LEU A 164 0.23 6.16 -17.82
CA LEU A 164 -0.26 7.40 -18.45
C LEU A 164 -0.49 7.25 -19.96
N THR A 165 0.22 6.37 -20.66
CA THR A 165 0.19 6.28 -22.13
C THR A 165 -0.63 5.12 -22.69
N HIS A 166 -0.83 4.03 -21.93
CA HIS A 166 -1.53 2.83 -22.39
C HIS A 166 -2.91 2.67 -21.73
N THR A 167 -3.84 2.09 -22.48
CA THR A 167 -5.22 1.82 -22.02
C THR A 167 -5.62 0.36 -22.15
N ASP A 168 -4.83 -0.41 -22.88
CA ASP A 168 -5.11 -1.82 -23.15
C ASP A 168 -4.83 -2.72 -21.95
N GLY A 169 -5.58 -3.80 -21.84
CA GLY A 169 -5.49 -4.74 -20.72
C GLY A 169 -4.10 -5.38 -20.56
N PRO A 170 -3.45 -5.90 -21.63
CA PRO A 170 -2.11 -6.47 -21.53
C PRO A 170 -1.07 -5.51 -20.96
N SER A 171 -1.01 -4.26 -21.44
CA SER A 171 -0.10 -3.24 -20.93
C SER A 171 -0.37 -2.92 -19.46
N LEU A 172 -1.64 -2.78 -19.08
CA LEU A 172 -2.01 -2.50 -17.68
C LEU A 172 -1.80 -3.71 -16.76
N ASN A 173 -1.88 -4.95 -17.23
CA ASN A 173 -1.43 -6.13 -16.49
C ASN A 173 0.08 -6.10 -16.25
N GLY A 174 0.86 -5.69 -17.24
CA GLY A 174 2.29 -5.46 -17.10
C GLY A 174 2.58 -4.33 -16.07
N ALA A 175 1.80 -3.26 -16.09
CA ALA A 175 1.90 -2.19 -15.10
C ALA A 175 1.59 -2.67 -13.68
N LEU A 176 0.58 -3.53 -13.51
CA LEU A 176 0.24 -4.13 -12.21
C LEU A 176 1.41 -4.94 -11.63
N ALA A 177 2.03 -5.80 -12.45
CA ALA A 177 3.19 -6.58 -12.03
C ALA A 177 4.38 -5.67 -11.67
N ARG A 178 4.65 -4.63 -12.47
CA ARG A 178 5.71 -3.65 -12.21
C ARG A 178 5.43 -2.79 -10.97
N SER A 179 4.17 -2.52 -10.62
CA SER A 179 3.81 -1.83 -9.37
C SER A 179 4.21 -2.65 -8.15
N GLY A 180 3.93 -3.96 -8.15
CA GLY A 180 4.40 -4.87 -7.11
C GLY A 180 5.93 -4.98 -7.04
N GLN A 181 6.60 -5.01 -8.20
CA GLN A 181 8.06 -5.01 -8.28
C GLN A 181 8.65 -3.70 -7.72
N LEU A 182 8.08 -2.54 -8.06
CA LEU A 182 8.49 -1.26 -7.51
C LEU A 182 8.38 -1.24 -5.99
N GLN A 183 7.24 -1.69 -5.44
CA GLN A 183 7.04 -1.76 -4.00
C GLN A 183 8.06 -2.67 -3.33
N LEU A 184 8.32 -3.85 -3.90
CA LEU A 184 9.33 -4.78 -3.36
C LEU A 184 10.72 -4.15 -3.33
N VAL A 185 11.18 -3.57 -4.44
CA VAL A 185 12.51 -2.93 -4.53
C VAL A 185 12.59 -1.74 -3.58
N PHE A 186 11.56 -0.90 -3.54
CA PHE A 186 11.48 0.23 -2.61
C PHE A 186 11.61 -0.21 -1.15
N CYS A 187 10.84 -1.22 -0.74
CA CYS A 187 10.85 -1.72 0.63
C CYS A 187 12.18 -2.41 1.00
N LEU A 188 12.81 -3.15 0.07
CA LEU A 188 14.13 -3.74 0.29
C LEU A 188 15.19 -2.67 0.48
N LEU A 189 15.19 -1.63 -0.35
CA LEU A 189 16.12 -0.50 -0.22
C LEU A 189 15.89 0.28 1.08
N LEU A 190 14.62 0.49 1.46
CA LEU A 190 14.27 1.12 2.73
C LEU A 190 14.78 0.30 3.93
N SER A 191 14.56 -1.01 3.91
CA SER A 191 15.04 -1.92 4.94
C SER A 191 16.57 -1.92 5.04
N ALA A 192 17.27 -1.96 3.89
CA ALA A 192 18.72 -1.84 3.85
C ALA A 192 19.18 -0.50 4.44
N GLY A 193 18.53 0.61 4.09
CA GLY A 193 18.82 1.93 4.64
C GLY A 193 18.65 1.99 6.16
N LEU A 194 17.60 1.41 6.70
CA LEU A 194 17.36 1.34 8.14
C LEU A 194 18.43 0.48 8.86
N LEU A 195 18.86 -0.61 8.25
CA LEU A 195 19.94 -1.46 8.81
C LEU A 195 21.30 -0.74 8.84
N LEU A 196 21.60 0.07 7.81
CA LEU A 196 22.82 0.87 7.73
C LEU A 196 22.81 2.12 8.64
N SER A 197 21.63 2.47 9.14
CA SER A 197 21.43 3.63 10.04
C SER A 197 21.64 3.31 11.52
N ARG A 198 21.90 2.05 11.85
CA ARG A 198 22.11 1.56 13.24
C ARG A 198 23.50 1.81 13.75
#